data_6c3085ba5588ef9a9b2877b8336d708a
#
_entry.id   6c3085ba5588ef9a9b2877b8336d708a
#
_cell.length_a   1.000
_cell.length_b   1.000
_cell.length_c   1.000
_cell.angle_alpha   90.00
_cell.angle_beta   90.00
_cell.angle_gamma   90.00
#
_symmetry.space_group_name_H-M   'P 1'
#
loop_
_entity.id
_entity.type
_entity.pdbx_description
1 polymer ?
#
loop_
_entity_poly.entity_id
_entity_poly.type
_entity_poly.pdbx_seq_one_letter_code
_entity_poly.pdbx_strand_id
1 'polypeptide(L)'
;EFQPSYEESIRGTRIFVIASTNPGPENLMELLLMLDAAKRASARHITAVIPYFGWARQDRKDKPRVPIAAKLVAKMLETAGATRIITMDLHADQIQGFFEKPVDHMFASTIFLPYLQSLNLDNLTIASPDMGGSKRAYAYSKALESDVVICYKQRAKANVISHMELIGDVTGKNVVLVDDMVDT
;
A
#
# COMPACT_ATOMS: atom_id res chain seq x y z
N GLU A 1 15.12 13.71 20.33
CA GLU A 1 15.22 13.73 18.85
C GLU A 1 15.74 12.39 18.35
N PHE A 2 15.13 11.88 17.28
CA PHE A 2 15.62 10.69 16.59
C PHE A 2 16.79 11.09 15.67
N GLN A 3 17.95 10.47 15.86
CA GLN A 3 19.15 10.72 15.08
C GLN A 3 19.75 9.40 14.60
N PRO A 4 19.34 8.91 13.43
CA PRO A 4 19.83 7.64 12.91
C PRO A 4 21.29 7.76 12.47
N SER A 5 22.07 6.69 12.68
CA SER A 5 23.42 6.56 12.18
C SER A 5 23.67 5.15 11.64
N TYR A 6 24.54 5.05 10.63
CA TYR A 6 25.04 3.77 10.16
C TYR A 6 26.35 3.47 10.91
N GLU A 7 26.39 2.36 11.62
CA GLU A 7 27.57 1.97 12.43
C GLU A 7 28.77 1.60 11.57
N GLU A 8 28.51 1.07 10.37
CA GLU A 8 29.54 0.68 9.41
C GLU A 8 29.60 1.63 8.21
N SER A 9 30.74 1.63 7.51
CA SER A 9 30.89 2.40 6.28
C SER A 9 30.03 1.80 5.16
N ILE A 10 29.09 2.57 4.67
CA ILE A 10 28.21 2.21 3.55
C ILE A 10 28.62 2.90 2.23
N ARG A 11 29.79 3.53 2.20
CA ARG A 11 30.30 4.23 1.01
C ARG A 11 30.36 3.29 -0.20
N GLY A 12 29.76 3.69 -1.30
CA GLY A 12 29.77 2.94 -2.56
C GLY A 12 28.91 1.67 -2.57
N THR A 13 28.23 1.34 -1.46
CA THR A 13 27.38 0.15 -1.35
C THR A 13 25.99 0.36 -1.92
N ARG A 14 25.24 -0.73 -2.07
CA ARG A 14 23.80 -0.74 -2.32
C ARG A 14 23.11 -1.03 -1.01
N ILE A 15 22.20 -0.15 -0.60
CA ILE A 15 21.47 -0.31 0.65
C ILE A 15 19.97 -0.38 0.40
N PHE A 16 19.29 -1.10 1.29
CA PHE A 16 17.83 -1.17 1.35
C PHE A 16 17.41 -0.65 2.72
N VAL A 17 16.60 0.39 2.74
CA VAL A 17 15.98 0.92 3.96
C VAL A 17 14.55 0.44 3.99
N ILE A 18 14.25 -0.45 4.92
CA ILE A 18 12.93 -1.07 5.05
C ILE A 18 12.16 -0.36 6.15
N ALA A 19 11.08 0.30 5.80
CA ALA A 19 10.21 1.00 6.76
C ALA A 19 8.78 1.11 6.22
N SER A 20 7.79 0.87 7.07
CA SER A 20 6.39 1.15 6.76
C SER A 20 6.02 2.53 7.29
N THR A 21 5.37 3.33 6.46
CA THR A 21 4.96 4.69 6.82
C THR A 21 3.52 4.70 7.37
N ASN A 22 3.27 3.87 8.39
CA ASN A 22 1.99 3.78 9.08
C ASN A 22 1.54 5.15 9.63
N PRO A 23 0.26 5.33 9.96
CA PRO A 23 -0.24 6.58 10.53
C PRO A 23 0.59 7.07 11.71
N GLY A 24 0.87 8.39 11.66
CA GLY A 24 1.84 9.10 12.46
C GLY A 24 2.97 9.62 11.56
N PRO A 25 3.25 10.94 11.55
CA PRO A 25 4.28 11.54 10.69
C PRO A 25 5.69 11.07 11.07
N GLU A 26 5.87 10.51 12.27
CA GLU A 26 7.15 10.09 12.83
C GLU A 26 7.81 9.00 11.98
N ASN A 27 7.03 7.99 11.55
CA ASN A 27 7.54 6.89 10.73
C ASN A 27 8.08 7.36 9.38
N LEU A 28 7.39 8.32 8.75
CA LEU A 28 7.89 8.94 7.53
C LEU A 28 9.14 9.77 7.80
N MET A 29 9.16 10.56 8.87
CA MET A 29 10.32 11.38 9.23
C MET A 29 11.55 10.51 9.51
N GLU A 30 11.37 9.40 10.22
CA GLU A 30 12.45 8.43 10.47
C GLU A 30 13.02 7.89 9.15
N LEU A 31 12.17 7.44 8.25
CA LEU A 31 12.60 6.98 6.93
C LEU A 31 13.37 8.05 6.16
N LEU A 32 12.88 9.30 6.14
CA LEU A 32 13.54 10.40 5.45
C LEU A 32 14.94 10.69 6.03
N LEU A 33 15.08 10.66 7.36
CA LEU A 33 16.38 10.84 8.03
C LEU A 33 17.35 9.70 7.72
N MET A 34 16.89 8.46 7.69
CA MET A 34 17.68 7.30 7.28
C MET A 34 18.18 7.43 5.84
N LEU A 35 17.31 7.85 4.92
CA LEU A 35 17.66 8.05 3.51
C LEU A 35 18.69 9.19 3.35
N ASP A 36 18.52 10.33 4.05
CA ASP A 36 19.47 11.44 4.00
C ASP A 36 20.83 11.06 4.59
N ALA A 37 20.85 10.33 5.69
CA ALA A 37 22.08 9.80 6.28
C ALA A 37 22.82 8.88 5.29
N ALA A 38 22.10 7.99 4.60
CA ALA A 38 22.68 7.11 3.58
C ALA A 38 23.28 7.89 2.40
N LYS A 39 22.54 8.90 1.91
CA LYS A 39 23.01 9.79 0.85
C LYS A 39 24.29 10.53 1.26
N ARG A 40 24.34 11.08 2.48
CA ARG A 40 25.53 11.76 3.02
C ARG A 40 26.70 10.83 3.25
N ALA A 41 26.43 9.58 3.62
CA ALA A 41 27.44 8.52 3.73
C ALA A 41 27.95 8.00 2.38
N SER A 42 27.49 8.58 1.27
CA SER A 42 27.89 8.24 -0.11
C SER A 42 27.54 6.80 -0.51
N ALA A 43 26.41 6.27 -0.06
CA ALA A 43 25.85 5.03 -0.61
C ALA A 43 25.62 5.20 -2.13
N ARG A 44 25.91 4.14 -2.91
CA ARG A 44 25.81 4.20 -4.37
C ARG A 44 24.36 4.09 -4.86
N HIS A 45 23.58 3.22 -4.23
CA HIS A 45 22.16 3.03 -4.51
C HIS A 45 21.41 2.94 -3.18
N ILE A 46 20.33 3.67 -3.08
CA ILE A 46 19.49 3.74 -1.89
C ILE A 46 18.07 3.35 -2.29
N THR A 47 17.68 2.14 -1.93
CA THR A 47 16.33 1.62 -2.20
C THR A 47 15.48 1.76 -0.95
N ALA A 48 14.42 2.56 -1.03
CA ALA A 48 13.40 2.62 0.01
C ALA A 48 12.39 1.48 -0.21
N VAL A 49 12.31 0.55 0.74
CA VAL A 49 11.34 -0.54 0.74
C VAL A 49 10.21 -0.18 1.70
N ILE A 50 9.06 0.12 1.16
CA ILE A 50 7.92 0.67 1.90
C ILE A 50 6.72 -0.27 1.73
N PRO A 51 6.61 -1.35 2.54
CA PRO A 51 5.51 -2.30 2.43
C PRO A 51 4.15 -1.65 2.60
N TYR A 52 4.03 -0.67 3.50
CA TYR A 52 2.85 0.17 3.64
C TYR A 52 3.19 1.62 3.29
N PHE A 53 2.64 2.11 2.18
CA PHE A 53 2.83 3.49 1.73
C PHE A 53 1.73 4.39 2.31
N GLY A 54 2.04 5.11 3.37
CA GLY A 54 1.14 6.06 4.00
C GLY A 54 0.75 7.22 3.07
N TRP A 55 -0.39 7.84 3.35
CA TRP A 55 -1.00 8.91 2.55
C TRP A 55 -1.42 8.50 1.12
N ALA A 56 -1.34 7.22 0.75
CA ALA A 56 -1.73 6.73 -0.57
C ALA A 56 -3.19 7.05 -0.94
N ARG A 57 -4.09 7.14 0.04
CA ARG A 57 -5.51 7.54 -0.16
C ARG A 57 -5.67 8.99 -0.62
N GLN A 58 -4.63 9.82 -0.50
CA GLN A 58 -4.61 11.22 -0.96
C GLN A 58 -3.84 11.35 -2.28
N ASP A 59 -4.24 10.54 -3.27
CA ASP A 59 -3.63 10.44 -4.60
C ASP A 59 -4.20 11.47 -5.59
N ARG A 60 -5.29 12.14 -5.23
CA ARG A 60 -5.99 13.11 -6.05
C ARG A 60 -6.70 14.16 -5.19
N LYS A 61 -7.12 15.25 -5.83
CA LYS A 61 -8.00 16.22 -5.20
C LYS A 61 -9.44 15.73 -5.27
N ASP A 62 -10.01 15.37 -4.15
CA ASP A 62 -11.43 15.01 -3.99
C ASP A 62 -12.34 16.23 -3.76
N LYS A 63 -11.73 17.38 -3.39
CA LYS A 63 -12.38 18.67 -3.15
C LYS A 63 -11.41 19.82 -3.39
N PRO A 64 -11.92 21.06 -3.48
CA PRO A 64 -11.06 22.26 -3.65
C PRO A 64 -10.10 22.45 -2.47
N ARG A 65 -8.88 22.94 -2.77
CA ARG A 65 -7.90 23.40 -1.76
C ARG A 65 -7.36 22.31 -0.83
N VAL A 66 -7.31 21.05 -1.30
CA VAL A 66 -6.66 19.95 -0.58
C VAL A 66 -5.32 19.58 -1.23
N PRO A 67 -4.39 18.96 -0.49
CA PRO A 67 -3.13 18.48 -1.04
C PRO A 67 -3.34 17.21 -1.90
N ILE A 68 -2.29 16.83 -2.63
CA ILE A 68 -2.08 15.48 -3.14
C ILE A 68 -0.90 14.92 -2.34
N ALA A 69 -1.19 14.37 -1.15
CA ALA A 69 -0.15 14.01 -0.19
C ALA A 69 0.72 12.86 -0.71
N ALA A 70 0.15 11.91 -1.46
CA ALA A 70 0.93 10.84 -2.08
C ALA A 70 2.05 11.38 -3.00
N LYS A 71 1.77 12.44 -3.80
CA LYS A 71 2.79 13.11 -4.61
C LYS A 71 3.83 13.85 -3.78
N LEU A 72 3.40 14.50 -2.70
CA LEU A 72 4.31 15.17 -1.78
C LEU A 72 5.27 14.19 -1.14
N VAL A 73 4.77 13.07 -0.61
CA VAL A 73 5.58 12.01 0.01
C VAL A 73 6.58 11.42 -1.00
N ALA A 74 6.14 11.14 -2.23
CA ALA A 74 7.03 10.67 -3.30
C ALA A 74 8.21 11.63 -3.51
N LYS A 75 7.95 12.94 -3.63
CA LYS A 75 9.00 13.96 -3.76
C LYS A 75 9.93 14.03 -2.55
N MET A 76 9.40 13.90 -1.34
CA MET A 76 10.20 13.93 -0.12
C MET A 76 11.19 12.76 -0.08
N LEU A 77 10.73 11.54 -0.41
CA LEU A 77 11.57 10.34 -0.47
C LEU A 77 12.72 10.49 -1.49
N GLU A 78 12.43 10.99 -2.68
CA GLU A 78 13.43 11.23 -3.71
C GLU A 78 14.43 12.31 -3.31
N THR A 79 13.95 13.40 -2.72
CA THR A 79 14.78 14.51 -2.24
C THR A 79 15.72 14.04 -1.11
N ALA A 80 15.21 13.21 -0.21
CA ALA A 80 15.99 12.61 0.88
C ALA A 80 17.08 11.67 0.38
N GLY A 81 16.95 11.11 -0.83
CA GLY A 81 18.02 10.32 -1.43
C GLY A 81 17.62 8.97 -1.99
N ALA A 82 16.37 8.60 -1.94
CA ALA A 82 15.91 7.35 -2.55
C ALA A 82 16.19 7.37 -4.07
N THR A 83 16.90 6.33 -4.55
CA THR A 83 17.20 6.12 -5.97
C THR A 83 16.27 5.09 -6.61
N ARG A 84 15.55 4.33 -5.81
CA ARG A 84 14.55 3.34 -6.19
C ARG A 84 13.56 3.15 -5.05
N ILE A 85 12.33 2.87 -5.39
CA ILE A 85 11.25 2.57 -4.43
C ILE A 85 10.76 1.15 -4.68
N ILE A 86 10.55 0.40 -3.62
CA ILE A 86 9.82 -0.87 -3.63
C ILE A 86 8.63 -0.69 -2.69
N THR A 87 7.43 -0.98 -3.16
CA THR A 87 6.22 -0.86 -2.35
C THR A 87 5.25 -2.00 -2.67
N MET A 88 4.24 -2.19 -1.82
CA MET A 88 3.27 -3.26 -1.95
C MET A 88 1.85 -2.71 -1.90
N ASP A 89 0.96 -3.25 -2.76
CA ASP A 89 -0.48 -2.97 -2.81
C ASP A 89 -0.83 -1.48 -2.64
N LEU A 90 -0.29 -0.64 -3.51
CA LEU A 90 -0.66 0.78 -3.55
C LEU A 90 -2.18 0.93 -3.65
N HIS A 91 -2.73 1.91 -2.94
CA HIS A 91 -4.16 2.24 -3.01
C HIS A 91 -4.64 2.51 -4.44
N ALA A 92 -3.76 3.09 -5.25
CA ALA A 92 -4.01 3.34 -6.67
C ALA A 92 -2.72 3.13 -7.45
N ASP A 93 -2.76 2.30 -8.50
CA ASP A 93 -1.60 1.94 -9.32
C ASP A 93 -0.89 3.15 -9.93
N GLN A 94 -1.63 4.19 -10.26
CA GLN A 94 -1.10 5.43 -10.84
C GLN A 94 -0.17 6.21 -9.90
N ILE A 95 -0.14 5.91 -8.60
CA ILE A 95 0.81 6.53 -7.66
C ILE A 95 2.26 6.27 -8.09
N GLN A 96 2.53 5.16 -8.79
CA GLN A 96 3.83 4.89 -9.40
C GLN A 96 4.31 6.06 -10.30
N GLY A 97 3.38 6.71 -11.01
CA GLY A 97 3.66 7.88 -11.84
C GLY A 97 3.97 9.17 -11.06
N PHE A 98 3.90 9.16 -9.73
CA PHE A 98 4.29 10.32 -8.91
C PHE A 98 5.80 10.39 -8.67
N PHE A 99 6.50 9.30 -8.93
CA PHE A 99 7.95 9.20 -8.78
C PHE A 99 8.66 9.46 -10.11
N GLU A 100 9.81 10.12 -10.04
CA GLU A 100 10.77 10.25 -11.14
C GLU A 100 11.82 9.12 -11.11
N LYS A 101 11.87 8.38 -10.00
CA LYS A 101 12.74 7.22 -9.80
C LYS A 101 11.98 5.93 -10.09
N PRO A 102 12.69 4.84 -10.47
CA PRO A 102 12.05 3.55 -10.67
C PRO A 102 11.28 3.08 -9.44
N VAL A 103 10.07 2.56 -9.68
CA VAL A 103 9.18 2.00 -8.65
C VAL A 103 8.89 0.54 -9.00
N ASP A 104 9.12 -0.35 -8.05
CA ASP A 104 8.65 -1.73 -8.10
C ASP A 104 7.39 -1.83 -7.24
N HIS A 105 6.24 -1.91 -7.88
CA HIS A 105 4.96 -2.14 -7.22
C HIS A 105 4.70 -3.64 -7.14
N MET A 106 4.84 -4.20 -5.95
CA MET A 106 4.60 -5.61 -5.67
C MET A 106 3.15 -5.84 -5.23
N PHE A 107 2.66 -7.06 -5.44
CA PHE A 107 1.32 -7.45 -5.01
C PHE A 107 1.40 -8.53 -3.94
N ALA A 108 0.75 -8.32 -2.82
CA ALA A 108 0.66 -9.29 -1.72
C ALA A 108 -0.11 -10.56 -2.10
N SER A 109 -0.82 -10.55 -3.23
CA SER A 109 -1.45 -11.75 -3.80
C SER A 109 -0.46 -12.91 -3.98
N THR A 110 0.82 -12.63 -4.27
CA THR A 110 1.87 -13.66 -4.37
C THR A 110 2.12 -14.41 -3.06
N ILE A 111 1.77 -13.81 -1.93
CA ILE A 111 1.88 -14.38 -0.58
C ILE A 111 0.52 -14.96 -0.15
N PHE A 112 -0.55 -14.19 -0.36
CA PHE A 112 -1.87 -14.58 0.15
C PHE A 112 -2.53 -15.71 -0.64
N LEU A 113 -2.33 -15.79 -1.96
CA LEU A 113 -2.95 -16.86 -2.75
C LEU A 113 -2.50 -18.26 -2.33
N PRO A 114 -1.19 -18.56 -2.20
CA PRO A 114 -0.74 -19.86 -1.68
C PRO A 114 -1.24 -20.14 -0.26
N TYR A 115 -1.29 -19.12 0.59
CA TYR A 115 -1.81 -19.26 1.95
C TYR A 115 -3.30 -19.63 1.95
N LEU A 116 -4.13 -18.91 1.20
CA LEU A 116 -5.57 -19.18 1.11
C LEU A 116 -5.85 -20.56 0.52
N GLN A 117 -5.07 -20.99 -0.48
CA GLN A 117 -5.16 -22.35 -1.03
C GLN A 117 -4.84 -23.41 0.03
N SER A 118 -3.86 -23.16 0.89
CA SER A 118 -3.48 -24.11 1.95
C SER A 118 -4.56 -24.30 3.02
N LEU A 119 -5.49 -23.36 3.16
CA LEU A 119 -6.61 -23.46 4.11
C LEU A 119 -7.68 -24.46 3.70
N ASN A 120 -7.71 -24.89 2.43
CA ASN A 120 -8.68 -25.83 1.87
C ASN A 120 -10.14 -25.50 2.25
N LEU A 121 -10.53 -24.23 2.08
CA LEU A 121 -11.87 -23.75 2.44
C LEU A 121 -12.91 -24.21 1.41
N ASP A 122 -13.90 -24.96 1.88
CA ASP A 122 -15.04 -25.34 1.06
C ASP A 122 -15.95 -24.11 0.80
N ASN A 123 -16.62 -24.08 -0.37
CA ASN A 123 -17.54 -23.00 -0.75
C ASN A 123 -16.93 -21.58 -0.56
N LEU A 124 -15.67 -21.42 -0.99
CA LEU A 124 -14.98 -20.16 -0.88
C LEU A 124 -15.62 -19.07 -1.75
N THR A 125 -15.76 -17.88 -1.18
CA THR A 125 -16.20 -16.68 -1.88
C THR A 125 -15.29 -15.52 -1.51
N ILE A 126 -14.80 -14.79 -2.49
CA ILE A 126 -14.00 -13.58 -2.27
C ILE A 126 -14.93 -12.37 -2.22
N ALA A 127 -14.73 -11.52 -1.22
CA ALA A 127 -15.50 -10.31 -1.04
C ALA A 127 -14.65 -9.05 -1.22
N SER A 128 -15.21 -8.06 -1.92
CA SER A 128 -14.67 -6.71 -1.92
C SER A 128 -15.43 -5.85 -0.91
N PRO A 129 -14.75 -5.06 -0.04
CA PRO A 129 -15.42 -4.21 0.95
C PRO A 129 -16.11 -2.99 0.32
N ASP A 130 -15.79 -2.67 -0.93
CA ASP A 130 -16.44 -1.60 -1.71
C ASP A 130 -16.21 -1.78 -3.21
N MET A 131 -16.78 -0.87 -4.02
CA MET A 131 -16.63 -0.90 -5.47
C MET A 131 -15.19 -0.64 -5.94
N GLY A 132 -14.39 0.10 -5.17
CA GLY A 132 -12.99 0.41 -5.51
C GLY A 132 -12.09 -0.82 -5.51
N GLY A 133 -12.29 -1.74 -4.57
CA GLY A 133 -11.55 -2.99 -4.42
C GLY A 133 -11.98 -4.11 -5.38
N SER A 134 -13.03 -3.92 -6.19
CA SER A 134 -13.64 -4.97 -7.01
C SER A 134 -12.66 -5.67 -7.97
N LYS A 135 -11.74 -4.92 -8.59
CA LYS A 135 -10.71 -5.50 -9.47
C LYS A 135 -9.78 -6.44 -8.73
N ARG A 136 -9.36 -6.07 -7.50
CA ARG A 136 -8.51 -6.89 -6.65
C ARG A 136 -9.24 -8.17 -6.24
N ALA A 137 -10.46 -8.05 -5.70
CA ALA A 137 -11.28 -9.18 -5.33
C ALA A 137 -11.51 -10.14 -6.52
N TYR A 138 -11.79 -9.61 -7.70
CA TYR A 138 -11.93 -10.41 -8.92
C TYR A 138 -10.66 -11.16 -9.29
N ALA A 139 -9.48 -10.53 -9.15
CA ALA A 139 -8.21 -11.21 -9.43
C ALA A 139 -7.97 -12.40 -8.49
N TYR A 140 -8.31 -12.24 -7.19
CA TYR A 140 -8.24 -13.33 -6.21
C TYR A 140 -9.27 -14.43 -6.52
N SER A 141 -10.53 -14.08 -6.80
CA SER A 141 -11.57 -15.06 -7.11
C SER A 141 -11.20 -15.91 -8.33
N LYS A 142 -10.66 -15.26 -9.37
CA LYS A 142 -10.18 -15.96 -10.57
C LYS A 142 -9.04 -16.93 -10.28
N ALA A 143 -8.08 -16.53 -9.44
CA ALA A 143 -6.92 -17.37 -9.09
C ALA A 143 -7.30 -18.53 -8.16
N LEU A 144 -8.37 -18.38 -7.38
CA LEU A 144 -8.88 -19.38 -6.43
C LEU A 144 -10.09 -20.16 -6.96
N GLU A 145 -10.49 -19.91 -8.21
CA GLU A 145 -11.65 -20.53 -8.86
C GLU A 145 -12.93 -20.44 -8.00
N SER A 146 -13.15 -19.24 -7.41
CA SER A 146 -14.23 -18.98 -6.47
C SER A 146 -15.17 -17.88 -6.95
N ASP A 147 -16.33 -17.77 -6.32
CA ASP A 147 -17.26 -16.65 -6.54
C ASP A 147 -16.67 -15.33 -6.03
N VAL A 148 -17.22 -14.22 -6.52
CA VAL A 148 -16.93 -12.89 -6.01
C VAL A 148 -18.22 -12.17 -5.61
N VAL A 149 -18.19 -11.49 -4.47
CA VAL A 149 -19.25 -10.62 -3.98
C VAL A 149 -18.71 -9.23 -3.69
N ILE A 150 -19.55 -8.22 -3.78
CA ILE A 150 -19.14 -6.82 -3.61
C ILE A 150 -20.04 -6.15 -2.59
N CYS A 151 -19.46 -5.52 -1.58
CA CYS A 151 -20.18 -4.64 -0.67
C CYS A 151 -20.35 -3.26 -1.33
N TYR A 152 -21.57 -2.87 -1.58
CA TYR A 152 -21.88 -1.52 -2.04
C TYR A 152 -22.12 -0.61 -0.84
N LYS A 153 -21.24 0.38 -0.68
CA LYS A 153 -21.34 1.38 0.40
C LYS A 153 -21.81 2.71 -0.16
N GLN A 154 -22.93 3.21 0.34
CA GLN A 154 -23.33 4.59 0.14
C GLN A 154 -22.94 5.42 1.37
N ARG A 155 -22.15 6.47 1.16
CA ARG A 155 -21.69 7.35 2.23
C ARG A 155 -22.47 8.65 2.22
N ALA A 156 -23.12 9.00 3.33
CA ALA A 156 -23.76 10.31 3.51
C ALA A 156 -22.73 11.41 3.73
N LYS A 157 -21.61 11.09 4.43
CA LYS A 157 -20.44 11.96 4.69
C LYS A 157 -19.20 11.09 4.78
N ALA A 158 -17.99 11.69 4.76
CA ALA A 158 -16.75 10.99 5.00
C ALA A 158 -16.84 10.19 6.32
N ASN A 159 -16.51 8.91 6.27
CA ASN A 159 -16.54 7.95 7.38
C ASN A 159 -17.94 7.65 8.00
N VAL A 160 -19.04 8.09 7.37
CA VAL A 160 -20.41 7.76 7.79
C VAL A 160 -21.09 6.94 6.70
N ILE A 161 -21.27 5.66 6.96
CA ILE A 161 -22.00 4.75 6.06
C ILE A 161 -23.51 4.98 6.30
N SER A 162 -24.24 5.36 5.26
CA SER A 162 -25.71 5.52 5.32
C SER A 162 -26.45 4.27 4.90
N HIS A 163 -25.87 3.49 4.00
CA HIS A 163 -26.43 2.25 3.48
C HIS A 163 -25.31 1.31 3.05
N MET A 164 -25.50 0.03 3.32
CA MET A 164 -24.60 -1.02 2.84
C MET A 164 -25.47 -2.13 2.25
N GLU A 165 -25.17 -2.53 1.04
CA GLU A 165 -25.82 -3.61 0.32
C GLU A 165 -24.77 -4.61 -0.16
N LEU A 166 -25.09 -5.89 -0.06
CA LEU A 166 -24.24 -6.96 -0.56
C LEU A 166 -24.74 -7.37 -1.95
N ILE A 167 -23.89 -7.23 -2.95
CA ILE A 167 -24.16 -7.71 -4.31
C ILE A 167 -23.58 -9.11 -4.42
N GLY A 168 -24.46 -10.11 -4.44
CA GLY A 168 -24.13 -11.53 -4.46
C GLY A 168 -24.67 -12.26 -3.23
N ASP A 169 -24.41 -13.57 -3.14
CA ASP A 169 -24.87 -14.44 -2.05
C ASP A 169 -23.68 -15.02 -1.28
N VAL A 170 -23.73 -14.93 0.04
CA VAL A 170 -22.74 -15.44 0.99
C VAL A 170 -23.30 -16.50 1.94
N THR A 171 -24.54 -16.90 1.75
CA THR A 171 -25.23 -17.84 2.64
C THR A 171 -24.51 -19.19 2.65
N GLY A 172 -24.04 -19.62 3.83
CA GLY A 172 -23.34 -20.90 3.99
C GLY A 172 -21.97 -20.98 3.31
N LYS A 173 -21.35 -19.85 2.98
CA LYS A 173 -20.05 -19.77 2.33
C LYS A 173 -18.94 -19.33 3.28
N ASN A 174 -17.71 -19.77 3.00
CA ASN A 174 -16.50 -19.22 3.60
C ASN A 174 -16.12 -17.95 2.83
N VAL A 175 -16.17 -16.80 3.50
CA VAL A 175 -15.95 -15.49 2.86
C VAL A 175 -14.58 -14.94 3.25
N VAL A 176 -13.78 -14.63 2.24
CA VAL A 176 -12.49 -13.91 2.41
C VAL A 176 -12.65 -12.49 1.87
N LEU A 177 -12.54 -11.53 2.77
CA LEU A 177 -12.59 -10.11 2.43
C LEU A 177 -11.18 -9.63 2.05
N VAL A 178 -11.04 -9.03 0.86
CA VAL A 178 -9.75 -8.56 0.32
C VAL A 178 -9.78 -7.06 0.10
N ASP A 179 -8.82 -6.37 0.73
CA ASP A 179 -8.63 -4.91 0.58
C ASP A 179 -7.15 -4.56 0.48
N ASP A 180 -6.81 -3.30 0.14
CA ASP A 180 -5.44 -2.79 0.13
C ASP A 180 -4.93 -2.43 1.52
N MET A 181 -5.85 -2.09 2.44
CA MET A 181 -5.51 -1.80 3.82
C MET A 181 -6.69 -2.04 4.75
N VAL A 182 -6.38 -2.43 5.98
CA VAL A 182 -7.34 -2.52 7.08
C VAL A 182 -7.17 -1.30 7.99
N ASP A 183 -8.25 -0.57 8.20
CA ASP A 183 -8.31 0.63 9.04
C ASP A 183 -9.43 0.44 10.10
N THR A 184 -10.24 1.41 10.36
CA THR A 184 -11.38 1.35 11.30
C THR A 184 -12.66 0.83 10.65
#